data_85cda09de4b1b7b8f6c08590da5a7100
#
_entry.id   85cda09de4b1b7b8f6c08590da5a7100
#
_cell.length_a   1.000
_cell.length_b   1.000
_cell.length_c   1.000
_cell.angle_alpha   90.00
_cell.angle_beta   90.00
_cell.angle_gamma   90.00
#
_symmetry.space_group_name_H-M   'P 1'
#
loop_
_entity.id
_entity.type
_entity.pdbx_description
1 polymer ?
#
loop_
_entity_poly.entity_id
_entity_poly.type
_entity_poly.pdbx_seq_one_letter_code
_entity_poly.pdbx_strand_id
1 'polypeptide(L)'
;MNRILIIDPGKGWGQFVSKMYCFQKLAEYQNSKVVFLTKRSTQAEYYLRDTTFCDEVIYFDEPKKGIKNIINNIKSLLENINKINKFNFKACYVFHPSLRYLFIAKFSNIREIWGLGFKFQNFFLKKNKKFYSSFFSKTKGDNETLESVKKITHSNKIEY
;
A
#
# COMPACT_ATOMS: atom_id res chain seq x y z
N MET A 1 -19.75 4.49 -5.07
CA MET A 1 -18.94 4.88 -3.89
C MET A 1 -17.48 4.86 -4.31
N ASN A 2 -16.75 5.95 -4.06
CA ASN A 2 -15.33 6.01 -4.40
C ASN A 2 -14.50 5.14 -3.45
N ARG A 3 -13.46 4.49 -3.98
CA ARG A 3 -12.51 3.65 -3.23
C ARG A 3 -11.08 4.06 -3.48
N ILE A 4 -10.26 3.91 -2.46
CA ILE A 4 -8.79 3.97 -2.57
C ILE A 4 -8.21 2.65 -2.11
N LEU A 5 -7.09 2.26 -2.72
CA LEU A 5 -6.32 1.08 -2.32
C LEU A 5 -5.16 1.51 -1.42
N ILE A 6 -5.03 0.90 -0.26
CA ILE A 6 -3.84 1.02 0.58
C ILE A 6 -3.10 -0.31 0.61
N ILE A 7 -1.86 -0.30 0.15
CA ILE A 7 -0.96 -1.46 0.20
C ILE A 7 0.01 -1.25 1.36
N ASP A 8 -0.24 -1.94 2.46
CA ASP A 8 0.62 -1.90 3.65
C ASP A 8 0.99 -3.31 4.13
N PRO A 9 2.12 -3.85 3.67
CA PRO A 9 2.60 -5.16 4.06
C PRO A 9 3.33 -5.16 5.41
N GLY A 10 2.89 -4.38 6.37
CA GLY A 10 3.52 -4.21 7.68
C GLY A 10 4.07 -5.51 8.27
N LYS A 11 5.11 -5.40 9.12
CA LYS A 11 5.74 -6.57 9.77
C LYS A 11 4.88 -7.20 10.86
N GLY A 12 3.78 -6.55 11.26
CA GLY A 12 2.87 -7.03 12.28
C GLY A 12 1.80 -5.98 12.63
N TRP A 13 0.93 -6.33 13.56
CA TRP A 13 -0.20 -5.50 13.96
C TRP A 13 0.21 -4.13 14.51
N GLY A 14 1.28 -4.04 15.31
CA GLY A 14 1.72 -2.77 15.90
C GLY A 14 2.09 -1.72 14.86
N GLN A 15 2.81 -2.12 13.79
CA GLN A 15 3.13 -1.21 12.68
C GLN A 15 1.89 -0.83 11.86
N PHE A 16 0.91 -1.70 11.77
CA PHE A 16 -0.33 -1.41 11.07
C PHE A 16 -1.17 -0.41 11.87
N VAL A 17 -1.38 -0.68 13.15
CA VAL A 17 -2.18 0.18 14.05
C VAL A 17 -1.57 1.58 14.17
N SER A 18 -0.26 1.71 14.26
CA SER A 18 0.41 3.03 14.33
C SER A 18 0.16 3.92 13.10
N LYS A 19 -0.30 3.36 11.99
CA LYS A 19 -0.65 4.10 10.76
C LYS A 19 -2.15 4.34 10.58
N MET A 20 -3.00 3.79 11.44
CA MET A 20 -4.46 3.85 11.25
C MET A 20 -4.99 5.27 11.13
N TYR A 21 -4.47 6.18 11.93
CA TYR A 21 -4.84 7.60 11.82
C TYR A 21 -4.51 8.17 10.43
N CYS A 22 -3.34 7.86 9.88
CA CYS A 22 -2.98 8.27 8.52
C CYS A 22 -3.93 7.67 7.47
N PHE A 23 -4.30 6.40 7.62
CA PHE A 23 -5.22 5.74 6.70
C PHE A 23 -6.61 6.39 6.73
N GLN A 24 -7.10 6.73 7.92
CA GLN A 24 -8.34 7.47 8.07
C GLN A 24 -8.27 8.85 7.41
N LYS A 25 -7.19 9.61 7.66
CA LYS A 25 -6.99 10.92 7.03
C LYS A 25 -6.90 10.86 5.51
N LEU A 26 -6.27 9.83 4.96
CA LEU A 26 -6.26 9.60 3.52
C LEU A 26 -7.67 9.31 2.97
N ALA A 27 -8.46 8.52 3.69
CA ALA A 27 -9.86 8.24 3.33
C ALA A 27 -10.71 9.51 3.31
N GLU A 28 -10.59 10.33 4.35
CA GLU A 28 -11.28 11.62 4.47
C GLU A 28 -10.86 12.58 3.35
N TYR A 29 -9.56 12.76 3.13
CA TYR A 29 -9.02 13.61 2.08
C TYR A 29 -9.48 13.22 0.68
N GLN A 30 -9.55 11.91 0.40
CA GLN A 30 -10.00 11.39 -0.88
C GLN A 30 -11.54 11.28 -0.98
N ASN A 31 -12.26 11.53 0.10
CA ASN A 31 -13.70 11.29 0.20
C ASN A 31 -14.06 9.89 -0.32
N SER A 32 -13.40 8.87 0.23
CA SER A 32 -13.43 7.50 -0.30
C SER A 32 -13.34 6.48 0.82
N LYS A 33 -13.86 5.29 0.57
CA LYS A 33 -13.60 4.12 1.43
C LYS A 33 -12.26 3.48 1.07
N VAL A 34 -11.66 2.78 2.03
CA VAL A 34 -10.38 2.12 1.88
C VAL A 34 -10.55 0.63 1.69
N VAL A 35 -9.94 0.09 0.66
CA VAL A 35 -9.65 -1.34 0.55
C VAL A 35 -8.18 -1.53 0.91
N PHE A 36 -7.91 -2.42 1.84
CA PHE A 36 -6.55 -2.73 2.26
C PHE A 36 -6.03 -3.96 1.56
N LEU A 37 -4.78 -3.90 1.07
CA LEU A 37 -3.99 -5.06 0.69
C LEU A 37 -2.86 -5.22 1.69
N THR A 38 -2.94 -6.24 2.54
CA THR A 38 -2.02 -6.41 3.67
C THR A 38 -1.71 -7.87 3.94
N LYS A 39 -0.87 -8.16 4.94
CA LYS A 39 -0.54 -9.50 5.40
C LYS A 39 -1.46 -9.93 6.54
N ARG A 40 -1.68 -11.24 6.67
CA ARG A 40 -2.44 -11.80 7.81
C ARG A 40 -1.84 -11.45 9.17
N SER A 41 -0.50 -11.32 9.25
CA SER A 41 0.20 -10.92 10.48
C SER A 41 -0.16 -9.52 11.00
N THR A 42 -0.77 -8.67 10.18
CA THR A 42 -1.25 -7.35 10.61
C THR A 42 -2.55 -7.41 11.40
N GLN A 43 -3.30 -8.51 11.31
CA GLN A 43 -4.63 -8.67 11.92
C GLN A 43 -5.59 -7.52 11.55
N ALA A 44 -5.45 -6.98 10.34
CA ALA A 44 -6.12 -5.76 9.92
C ALA A 44 -7.65 -5.83 10.06
N GLU A 45 -8.28 -6.95 9.72
CA GLU A 45 -9.74 -7.12 9.89
C GLU A 45 -10.20 -6.89 11.33
N TYR A 46 -9.43 -7.37 12.30
CA TYR A 46 -9.77 -7.19 13.71
C TYR A 46 -9.81 -5.70 14.10
N TYR A 47 -8.80 -4.93 13.67
CA TYR A 47 -8.70 -3.51 14.02
C TYR A 47 -9.57 -2.60 13.16
N LEU A 48 -9.97 -3.04 11.98
CA LEU A 48 -10.73 -2.21 11.04
C LEU A 48 -12.24 -2.48 11.03
N ARG A 49 -12.70 -3.58 11.62
CA ARG A 49 -14.11 -4.03 11.54
C ARG A 49 -15.12 -2.96 11.99
N ASP A 50 -14.76 -2.17 13.01
CA ASP A 50 -15.64 -1.17 13.60
C ASP A 50 -15.36 0.25 13.06
N THR A 51 -14.48 0.38 12.05
CA THR A 51 -14.15 1.66 11.45
C THR A 51 -15.09 1.99 10.29
N THR A 52 -15.45 3.27 10.17
CA THR A 52 -16.34 3.71 9.10
C THR A 52 -15.63 3.90 7.77
N PHE A 53 -14.30 4.00 7.74
CA PHE A 53 -13.52 4.27 6.54
C PHE A 53 -13.06 3.01 5.79
N CYS A 54 -13.03 1.85 6.44
CA CYS A 54 -12.67 0.59 5.80
C CYS A 54 -13.86 0.00 5.03
N ASP A 55 -13.60 -0.47 3.81
CA ASP A 55 -14.58 -1.19 2.98
C ASP A 55 -14.26 -2.69 2.98
N GLU A 56 -13.00 -3.05 2.73
CA GLU A 56 -12.57 -4.44 2.64
C GLU A 56 -11.09 -4.61 2.99
N VAL A 57 -10.72 -5.80 3.50
CA VAL A 57 -9.34 -6.21 3.72
C VAL A 57 -9.01 -7.41 2.86
N ILE A 58 -8.06 -7.26 1.95
CA ILE A 58 -7.54 -8.33 1.09
C ILE A 58 -6.20 -8.78 1.68
N TYR A 59 -6.09 -10.06 1.99
CA TYR A 59 -4.82 -10.62 2.41
C TYR A 59 -4.08 -11.22 1.24
N PHE A 60 -2.78 -10.96 1.19
CA PHE A 60 -1.88 -11.64 0.25
C PHE A 60 -0.95 -12.62 0.98
N ASP A 61 -0.58 -13.66 0.28
CA ASP A 61 0.38 -14.63 0.78
C ASP A 61 1.82 -14.12 0.62
N GLU A 62 2.64 -14.37 1.62
CA GLU A 62 4.06 -14.04 1.52
C GLU A 62 4.75 -14.91 0.46
N PRO A 63 5.67 -14.32 -0.33
CA PRO A 63 6.41 -15.10 -1.30
C PRO A 63 7.28 -16.15 -0.61
N LYS A 64 7.15 -17.37 -1.04
CA LYS A 64 8.03 -18.45 -0.57
C LYS A 64 9.42 -18.25 -1.17
N LYS A 65 10.45 -18.43 -0.33
CA LYS A 65 11.85 -18.35 -0.78
C LYS A 65 12.21 -19.56 -1.64
N GLY A 66 13.15 -19.36 -2.56
CA GLY A 66 13.73 -20.41 -3.39
C GLY A 66 13.24 -20.41 -4.85
N ILE A 67 14.12 -20.84 -5.74
CA ILE A 67 13.89 -20.85 -7.20
C ILE A 67 12.67 -21.66 -7.59
N LYS A 68 12.42 -22.78 -6.90
CA LYS A 68 11.24 -23.64 -7.13
C LYS A 68 9.90 -22.94 -6.92
N ASN A 69 9.90 -21.83 -6.20
CA ASN A 69 8.67 -21.08 -5.86
C ASN A 69 8.43 -19.86 -6.76
N ILE A 70 9.29 -19.59 -7.74
CA ILE A 70 9.16 -18.41 -8.61
C ILE A 70 7.80 -18.40 -9.32
N ILE A 71 7.42 -19.51 -9.92
CA ILE A 71 6.15 -19.64 -10.66
C ILE A 71 4.96 -19.40 -9.73
N ASN A 72 4.97 -20.02 -8.55
CA ASN A 72 3.91 -19.84 -7.56
C ASN A 72 3.83 -18.40 -7.05
N ASN A 73 4.98 -17.75 -6.88
CA ASN A 73 5.03 -16.34 -6.47
C ASN A 73 4.48 -15.41 -7.56
N ILE A 74 4.74 -15.69 -8.85
CA ILE A 74 4.17 -14.94 -9.96
C ILE A 74 2.65 -15.19 -10.04
N LYS A 75 2.19 -16.43 -9.90
CA LYS A 75 0.77 -16.75 -9.88
C LYS A 75 0.05 -16.00 -8.76
N SER A 76 0.57 -16.05 -7.54
CA SER A 76 0.04 -15.29 -6.41
C SER A 76 0.01 -13.77 -6.66
N LEU A 77 1.02 -13.23 -7.34
CA LEU A 77 1.05 -11.81 -7.74
C LEU A 77 -0.10 -11.47 -8.69
N LEU A 78 -0.30 -12.28 -9.73
CA LEU A 78 -1.38 -12.10 -10.71
C LEU A 78 -2.77 -12.26 -10.08
N GLU A 79 -2.94 -13.22 -9.17
CA GLU A 79 -4.19 -13.40 -8.43
C GLU A 79 -4.54 -12.16 -7.59
N ASN A 80 -3.54 -11.54 -6.94
CA ASN A 80 -3.76 -10.29 -6.20
C ASN A 80 -4.13 -9.14 -7.13
N ILE A 81 -3.47 -9.01 -8.29
CA ILE A 81 -3.82 -8.00 -9.29
C ILE A 81 -5.26 -8.21 -9.79
N ASN A 82 -5.65 -9.45 -10.07
CA ASN A 82 -7.01 -9.77 -10.51
C ASN A 82 -8.06 -9.47 -9.43
N LYS A 83 -7.77 -9.73 -8.16
CA LYS A 83 -8.65 -9.36 -7.04
C LYS A 83 -8.82 -7.84 -6.97
N ILE A 84 -7.72 -7.09 -7.07
CA ILE A 84 -7.73 -5.63 -7.03
C ILE A 84 -8.50 -5.06 -8.21
N ASN A 85 -8.32 -5.60 -9.41
CA ASN A 85 -8.97 -5.10 -10.62
C ASN A 85 -10.50 -5.31 -10.66
N LYS A 86 -11.06 -6.07 -9.70
CA LYS A 86 -12.52 -6.15 -9.51
C LYS A 86 -13.11 -4.87 -8.93
N PHE A 87 -12.28 -4.03 -8.33
CA PHE A 87 -12.67 -2.75 -7.76
C PHE A 87 -12.30 -1.61 -8.69
N ASN A 88 -13.07 -0.53 -8.62
CA ASN A 88 -12.73 0.72 -9.30
C ASN A 88 -12.09 1.68 -8.29
N PHE A 89 -10.76 1.80 -8.34
CA PHE A 89 -10.01 2.66 -7.43
C PHE A 89 -9.71 4.01 -8.04
N LYS A 90 -9.90 5.08 -7.24
CA LYS A 90 -9.48 6.44 -7.56
C LYS A 90 -7.97 6.61 -7.44
N ALA A 91 -7.37 6.05 -6.38
CA ALA A 91 -5.95 6.14 -6.10
C ALA A 91 -5.44 4.90 -5.35
N CYS A 92 -4.12 4.68 -5.40
CA CYS A 92 -3.41 3.66 -4.65
C CYS A 92 -2.29 4.29 -3.83
N TYR A 93 -2.18 3.91 -2.56
CA TYR A 93 -1.14 4.33 -1.64
C TYR A 93 -0.30 3.14 -1.19
N VAL A 94 0.99 3.14 -1.52
CA VAL A 94 1.92 2.03 -1.24
C VAL A 94 2.87 2.42 -0.11
N PHE A 95 2.70 1.82 1.06
CA PHE A 95 3.49 2.09 2.27
C PHE A 95 4.73 1.21 2.43
N HIS A 96 5.26 0.69 1.33
CA HIS A 96 6.44 -0.17 1.38
C HIS A 96 7.27 -0.08 0.09
N PRO A 97 8.62 0.02 0.19
CA PRO A 97 9.48 0.23 -0.98
C PRO A 97 9.76 -1.03 -1.81
N SER A 98 9.16 -2.18 -1.50
CA SER A 98 9.40 -3.40 -2.27
C SER A 98 8.80 -3.32 -3.68
N LEU A 99 9.61 -3.73 -4.67
CA LEU A 99 9.18 -3.83 -6.08
C LEU A 99 7.91 -4.65 -6.27
N ARG A 100 7.70 -5.70 -5.48
CA ARG A 100 6.49 -6.55 -5.57
C ARG A 100 5.21 -5.72 -5.45
N TYR A 101 5.14 -4.84 -4.46
CA TYR A 101 3.94 -4.04 -4.22
C TYR A 101 3.78 -2.93 -5.25
N LEU A 102 4.90 -2.41 -5.74
CA LEU A 102 4.88 -1.47 -6.86
C LEU A 102 4.40 -2.13 -8.16
N PHE A 103 4.78 -3.38 -8.42
CA PHE A 103 4.25 -4.14 -9.55
C PHE A 103 2.74 -4.38 -9.42
N ILE A 104 2.25 -4.74 -8.22
CA ILE A 104 0.81 -4.85 -7.98
C ILE A 104 0.12 -3.53 -8.35
N ALA A 105 0.58 -2.41 -7.82
CA ALA A 105 0.01 -1.10 -8.11
C ALA A 105 0.09 -0.74 -9.61
N LYS A 106 1.23 -1.03 -10.26
CA LYS A 106 1.45 -0.71 -11.68
C LYS A 106 0.55 -1.49 -12.63
N PHE A 107 0.35 -2.78 -12.37
CA PHE A 107 -0.45 -3.67 -13.23
C PHE A 107 -1.93 -3.70 -12.84
N SER A 108 -2.30 -3.03 -11.77
CA SER A 108 -3.70 -2.72 -11.47
C SER A 108 -4.16 -1.53 -12.31
N ASN A 109 -5.46 -1.49 -12.65
CA ASN A 109 -6.07 -0.43 -13.47
C ASN A 109 -6.26 0.88 -12.67
N ILE A 110 -5.23 1.30 -11.92
CA ILE A 110 -5.26 2.48 -11.07
C ILE A 110 -4.40 3.58 -11.68
N ARG A 111 -5.02 4.76 -11.92
CA ARG A 111 -4.33 5.86 -12.60
C ARG A 111 -3.41 6.66 -11.68
N GLU A 112 -3.77 6.79 -10.42
CA GLU A 112 -3.04 7.60 -9.44
C GLU A 112 -2.39 6.71 -8.40
N ILE A 113 -1.04 6.69 -8.39
CA ILE A 113 -0.25 5.87 -7.47
C ILE A 113 0.68 6.77 -6.67
N TRP A 114 0.56 6.68 -5.35
CA TRP A 114 1.42 7.33 -4.38
C TRP A 114 2.17 6.28 -3.59
N GLY A 115 3.44 6.46 -3.36
CA GLY A 115 4.15 5.41 -2.63
C GLY A 115 5.54 5.81 -2.20
N LEU A 116 6.11 4.94 -1.39
CA LEU A 116 7.47 5.03 -0.90
C LEU A 116 8.33 4.10 -1.73
N GLY A 117 9.45 4.62 -2.21
CA GLY A 117 10.33 3.81 -3.03
C GLY A 117 11.65 4.49 -3.31
N PHE A 118 12.51 3.79 -4.03
CA PHE A 118 13.79 4.31 -4.49
C PHE A 118 13.63 5.05 -5.82
N LYS A 119 14.50 6.03 -6.09
CA LYS A 119 14.42 6.84 -7.33
C LYS A 119 14.35 6.01 -8.62
N PHE A 120 15.07 4.88 -8.68
CA PHE A 120 15.06 4.01 -9.85
C PHE A 120 13.67 3.37 -10.09
N GLN A 121 12.85 3.23 -9.05
CA GLN A 121 11.52 2.66 -9.16
C GLN A 121 10.55 3.61 -9.88
N ASN A 122 10.81 4.90 -9.87
CA ASN A 122 10.04 5.88 -10.65
C ASN A 122 10.09 5.60 -12.15
N PHE A 123 11.19 5.03 -12.63
CA PHE A 123 11.30 4.66 -14.04
C PHE A 123 10.26 3.61 -14.44
N PHE A 124 9.98 2.63 -13.59
CA PHE A 124 8.97 1.61 -13.84
C PHE A 124 7.55 2.14 -13.78
N LEU A 125 7.32 3.26 -13.11
CA LEU A 125 6.00 3.85 -12.88
C LEU A 125 5.70 5.05 -13.78
N LYS A 126 6.58 5.41 -14.69
CA LYS A 126 6.50 6.60 -15.57
C LYS A 126 5.18 6.77 -16.33
N LYS A 127 4.41 5.70 -16.53
CA LYS A 127 3.09 5.79 -17.19
C LYS A 127 1.98 6.27 -16.27
N ASN A 128 2.19 6.22 -14.95
CA ASN A 128 1.22 6.62 -13.95
C ASN A 128 1.66 7.98 -13.41
N LYS A 129 0.90 9.03 -13.68
CA LYS A 129 1.31 10.43 -13.60
C LYS A 129 1.71 10.96 -12.23
N LYS A 130 1.49 10.20 -11.12
CA LYS A 130 1.81 10.67 -9.77
C LYS A 130 2.38 9.52 -8.95
N PHE A 131 3.68 9.44 -8.88
CA PHE A 131 4.37 8.57 -7.94
C PHE A 131 5.30 9.41 -7.07
N TYR A 132 5.11 9.30 -5.78
CA TYR A 132 5.99 9.93 -4.80
C TYR A 132 7.06 8.93 -4.37
N SER A 133 8.30 9.15 -4.80
CA SER A 133 9.44 8.39 -4.33
C SER A 133 10.18 9.18 -3.27
N SER A 134 10.46 8.56 -2.15
CA SER A 134 11.41 9.10 -1.20
C SER A 134 12.57 8.15 -1.02
N PHE A 135 13.77 8.70 -0.89
CA PHE A 135 14.89 7.94 -0.38
C PHE A 135 14.66 7.64 1.08
N PHE A 136 14.57 6.36 1.44
CA PHE A 136 14.96 5.95 2.76
C PHE A 136 16.49 5.99 2.81
N SER A 137 17.06 7.07 3.32
CA SER A 137 18.33 6.90 3.99
C SER A 137 18.03 5.95 5.14
N LYS A 138 18.62 4.78 5.16
CA LYS A 138 18.67 3.91 6.33
C LYS A 138 19.44 4.65 7.42
N THR A 139 18.81 5.57 8.10
CA THR A 139 19.25 6.00 9.40
C THR A 139 18.90 4.83 10.32
N LYS A 140 19.92 4.24 10.89
CA LYS A 140 19.81 3.21 11.92
C LYS A 140 18.88 3.71 13.02
N GLY A 141 17.80 2.98 13.27
CA GLY A 141 16.90 3.21 14.40
C GLY A 141 15.71 4.10 14.05
N ASP A 142 14.56 3.59 14.31
CA ASP A 142 13.32 4.28 14.59
C ASP A 142 12.65 5.10 13.47
N ASN A 143 11.52 4.61 13.05
CA ASN A 143 10.46 5.33 12.38
C ASN A 143 10.43 5.32 10.84
N GLU A 144 10.85 4.23 10.18
CA GLU A 144 10.46 4.01 8.76
C GLU A 144 8.96 4.22 8.57
N THR A 145 8.17 3.87 9.57
CA THR A 145 6.71 4.00 9.57
C THR A 145 6.29 5.48 9.65
N LEU A 146 6.82 6.24 10.61
CA LEU A 146 6.45 7.64 10.80
C LEU A 146 6.93 8.51 9.63
N GLU A 147 8.14 8.29 9.14
CA GLU A 147 8.66 8.95 7.95
C GLU A 147 7.81 8.66 6.71
N SER A 148 7.35 7.42 6.57
CA SER A 148 6.47 7.01 5.50
C SER A 148 5.15 7.76 5.53
N VAL A 149 4.57 7.83 6.70
CA VAL A 149 3.31 8.54 6.94
C VAL A 149 3.49 10.02 6.65
N LYS A 150 4.48 10.68 7.24
CA LYS A 150 4.77 12.12 7.03
C LYS A 150 4.96 12.46 5.55
N LYS A 151 5.69 11.64 4.80
CA LYS A 151 5.95 11.89 3.38
C LYS A 151 4.72 11.76 2.51
N ILE A 152 3.89 10.73 2.74
CA ILE A 152 2.64 10.55 2.00
C ILE A 152 1.65 11.67 2.34
N THR A 153 1.50 12.01 3.61
CA THR A 153 0.58 13.07 4.04
C THR A 153 1.04 14.44 3.57
N HIS A 154 2.32 14.77 3.73
CA HIS A 154 2.87 16.04 3.27
C HIS A 154 2.70 16.22 1.75
N SER A 155 2.99 15.19 0.94
CA SER A 155 2.82 15.25 -0.50
C SER A 155 1.35 15.38 -0.93
N ASN A 156 0.41 14.96 -0.09
CA ASN A 156 -1.02 15.14 -0.31
C ASN A 156 -1.60 16.36 0.43
N LYS A 157 -0.75 17.22 1.03
CA LYS A 157 -1.16 18.41 1.80
C LYS A 157 -2.15 18.08 2.93
N ILE A 158 -1.98 16.94 3.56
CA ILE A 158 -2.78 16.50 4.70
C ILE A 158 -2.09 17.02 5.96
N GLU A 159 -2.77 17.85 6.71
CA GLU A 159 -2.30 18.34 8.00
C GLU A 159 -2.46 17.26 9.08
N TYR A 160 -1.48 17.19 9.99
CA TYR A 160 -1.46 16.28 11.13
C TYR A 160 -1.96 16.96 12.38
#